data_77a55b56890650fd161910f27516daed
#
_entry.id   77a55b56890650fd161910f27516daed
#
_cell.length_a   1.000
_cell.length_b   1.000
_cell.length_c   1.000
_cell.angle_alpha   90.00
_cell.angle_beta   90.00
_cell.angle_gamma   90.00
#
_symmetry.space_group_name_H-M   'P 1'
#
loop_
_entity.id
_entity.type
_entity.pdbx_description
1 polymer ?
#
loop_
_entity_poly.entity_id
_entity_poly.type
_entity_poly.pdbx_seq_one_letter_code
_entity_poly.pdbx_strand_id
1 'polypeptide(L)'
;MNMDMQHQAHREPPSFIFTRSTRIWELLAGDMAAAAVSATLVAPTVTIIDRAIVEKASSNQPLLRSLRHQAWSLVKSPRQFMLSLPFGIVWSLYAGTYGVANVAETISERLTPEHVGTIVGASAFLVNVPLGVWKDVRFAQMFARIPSRVANTAAATATATVPMPKLRPSRSATTVWLVRDALTLFGSFTFATRLAAAIPDNLALHPQTISQLSVPALTQIVATPLHLLGLDLTTRQHHVPWMQRIADTTRSGLLSTTIVRCFRILPAFGFGCIGNTEMRKALHKQHEQFD
;
A
#
# COMPACT_ATOMS: atom_id res chain seq x y z
N MET A 1 21.36 72.71 18.68
CA MET A 1 21.11 71.87 19.86
C MET A 1 20.62 70.50 19.28
N ASN A 2 21.55 69.57 19.27
CA ASN A 2 21.46 68.31 18.59
C ASN A 2 20.55 67.34 19.31
N MET A 3 19.77 66.55 18.57
CA MET A 3 19.23 65.30 19.06
C MET A 3 19.40 64.23 17.95
N ASP A 4 20.50 63.49 18.10
CA ASP A 4 20.72 62.23 17.41
C ASP A 4 19.74 61.20 17.99
N MET A 5 18.81 60.73 17.18
CA MET A 5 18.04 59.52 17.49
C MET A 5 18.66 58.38 16.72
N GLN A 6 19.48 57.60 17.42
CA GLN A 6 20.05 56.34 16.94
C GLN A 6 18.94 55.34 16.69
N HIS A 7 18.76 54.90 15.45
CA HIS A 7 18.06 53.71 15.08
C HIS A 7 18.86 52.48 15.56
N GLN A 8 18.54 51.99 16.74
CA GLN A 8 18.91 50.63 17.11
C GLN A 8 18.05 49.65 16.34
N ALA A 9 18.60 49.11 15.25
CA ALA A 9 18.08 47.91 14.63
C ALA A 9 18.22 46.74 15.60
N HIS A 10 17.11 46.32 16.22
CA HIS A 10 17.02 45.07 16.94
C HIS A 10 17.33 43.93 15.94
N ARG A 11 18.59 43.47 15.93
CA ARG A 11 18.95 42.19 15.37
C ARG A 11 18.43 41.12 16.32
N GLU A 12 17.36 40.42 15.91
CA GLU A 12 16.94 39.21 16.61
C GLU A 12 18.12 38.24 16.70
N PRO A 13 18.33 37.60 17.86
CA PRO A 13 19.46 36.70 18.05
C PRO A 13 19.31 35.46 17.16
N PRO A 14 20.42 34.88 16.66
CA PRO A 14 20.44 33.73 15.74
C PRO A 14 19.82 32.45 16.32
N SER A 15 19.51 32.41 17.61
CA SER A 15 18.78 31.31 18.29
C SER A 15 17.38 31.05 17.77
N PHE A 16 16.68 32.06 17.23
CA PHE A 16 15.29 31.92 16.77
C PHE A 16 15.17 31.11 15.46
N ILE A 17 16.17 31.19 14.61
CA ILE A 17 16.20 30.42 13.35
C ILE A 17 16.56 28.95 13.63
N PHE A 18 17.41 28.70 14.60
CA PHE A 18 17.85 27.35 14.95
C PHE A 18 16.73 26.54 15.63
N THR A 19 15.98 27.15 16.54
CA THR A 19 14.84 26.52 17.23
C THR A 19 13.69 26.21 16.27
N ARG A 20 13.43 27.04 15.26
CA ARG A 20 12.38 26.80 14.25
C ARG A 20 12.76 25.66 13.30
N SER A 21 14.07 25.48 13.03
CA SER A 21 14.56 24.39 12.18
C SER A 21 14.53 23.05 12.92
N THR A 22 14.95 22.99 14.17
CA THR A 22 14.90 21.76 14.97
C THR A 22 13.48 21.24 15.13
N ARG A 23 12.51 22.12 15.35
CA ARG A 23 11.10 21.76 15.49
C ARG A 23 10.50 21.07 14.26
N ILE A 24 10.88 21.47 13.04
CA ILE A 24 10.36 20.78 11.85
C ILE A 24 10.89 19.34 11.73
N TRP A 25 12.14 19.11 12.09
CA TRP A 25 12.72 17.76 12.04
C TRP A 25 12.10 16.81 13.07
N GLU A 26 11.70 17.31 14.23
CA GLU A 26 10.99 16.54 15.25
C GLU A 26 9.59 16.13 14.78
N LEU A 27 8.85 17.04 14.14
CA LEU A 27 7.55 16.73 13.54
C LEU A 27 7.68 15.69 12.42
N LEU A 28 8.67 15.86 11.53
CA LEU A 28 8.93 14.89 10.45
C LEU A 28 9.38 13.53 10.99
N ALA A 29 10.14 13.49 12.09
CA ALA A 29 10.48 12.24 12.77
C ALA A 29 9.24 11.56 13.36
N GLY A 30 8.34 12.33 13.97
CA GLY A 30 7.02 11.86 14.42
C GLY A 30 6.16 11.29 13.28
N ASP A 31 6.13 11.98 12.14
CA ASP A 31 5.45 11.54 10.93
C ASP A 31 5.96 10.18 10.44
N MET A 32 7.29 10.02 10.38
CA MET A 32 7.91 8.77 9.97
C MET A 32 7.72 7.64 11.00
N ALA A 33 7.74 7.96 12.30
CA ALA A 33 7.47 6.99 13.36
C ALA A 33 6.02 6.48 13.29
N ALA A 34 5.03 7.38 13.14
CA ALA A 34 3.63 7.02 12.97
C ALA A 34 3.42 6.11 11.75
N ALA A 35 4.04 6.45 10.62
CA ALA A 35 3.99 5.66 9.39
C ALA A 35 4.60 4.26 9.58
N ALA A 36 5.76 4.15 10.24
CA ALA A 36 6.44 2.88 10.48
C ALA A 36 5.63 1.94 11.38
N VAL A 37 5.04 2.47 12.46
CA VAL A 37 4.19 1.69 13.37
C VAL A 37 2.92 1.23 12.65
N SER A 38 2.24 2.12 11.95
CA SER A 38 1.03 1.79 11.18
C SER A 38 1.31 0.74 10.11
N ALA A 39 2.42 0.86 9.38
CA ALA A 39 2.86 -0.15 8.42
C ALA A 39 3.11 -1.51 9.09
N THR A 40 3.69 -1.53 10.30
CA THR A 40 3.95 -2.76 11.05
C THR A 40 2.66 -3.48 11.46
N LEU A 41 1.60 -2.74 11.76
CA LEU A 41 0.28 -3.29 12.10
C LEU A 41 -0.48 -3.82 10.87
N VAL A 42 -0.33 -3.15 9.72
CA VAL A 42 -1.03 -3.51 8.47
C VAL A 42 -0.33 -4.65 7.72
N ALA A 43 1.01 -4.63 7.68
CA ALA A 43 1.79 -5.52 6.82
C ALA A 43 1.56 -7.03 7.05
N PRO A 44 1.35 -7.55 8.27
CA PRO A 44 1.11 -8.98 8.47
C PRO A 44 -0.11 -9.48 7.71
N THR A 45 -1.25 -8.81 7.87
CA THR A 45 -2.51 -9.19 7.24
C THR A 45 -2.42 -9.11 5.72
N VAL A 46 -1.85 -8.02 5.21
CA VAL A 46 -1.70 -7.84 3.76
C VAL A 46 -0.73 -8.86 3.16
N THR A 47 0.38 -9.18 3.84
CA THR A 47 1.33 -10.20 3.39
C THR A 47 0.67 -11.57 3.28
N ILE A 48 -0.12 -11.96 4.28
CA ILE A 48 -0.85 -13.24 4.29
C ILE A 48 -1.82 -13.31 3.10
N ILE A 49 -2.61 -12.26 2.90
CA ILE A 49 -3.62 -12.20 1.86
C ILE A 49 -2.99 -12.20 0.47
N ASP A 50 -2.03 -11.32 0.21
CA ASP A 50 -1.42 -11.17 -1.10
C ASP A 50 -0.66 -12.45 -1.50
N ARG A 51 0.06 -13.07 -0.58
CA ARG A 51 0.72 -14.36 -0.81
C ARG A 51 -0.30 -15.46 -1.13
N ALA A 52 -1.37 -15.58 -0.37
CA ALA A 52 -2.40 -16.59 -0.61
C ALA A 52 -3.08 -16.42 -1.98
N ILE A 53 -3.29 -15.19 -2.44
CA ILE A 53 -3.84 -14.89 -3.75
C ILE A 53 -2.90 -15.34 -4.87
N VAL A 54 -1.60 -15.05 -4.77
CA VAL A 54 -0.60 -15.46 -5.77
C VAL A 54 -0.46 -16.99 -5.81
N GLU A 55 -0.38 -17.65 -4.64
CA GLU A 55 -0.32 -19.11 -4.54
C GLU A 55 -1.56 -19.76 -5.17
N LYS A 56 -2.76 -19.22 -4.92
CA LYS A 56 -4.00 -19.70 -5.55
C LYS A 56 -3.98 -19.54 -7.06
N ALA A 57 -3.61 -18.36 -7.55
CA ALA A 57 -3.60 -18.07 -8.98
C ALA A 57 -2.64 -18.97 -9.76
N SER A 58 -1.54 -19.41 -9.14
CA SER A 58 -0.50 -20.23 -9.78
C SER A 58 -0.67 -21.73 -9.59
N SER A 59 -1.23 -22.18 -8.46
CA SER A 59 -1.25 -23.60 -8.08
C SER A 59 -2.65 -24.22 -7.98
N ASN A 60 -3.68 -23.43 -8.25
CA ASN A 60 -5.10 -23.81 -8.12
C ASN A 60 -5.46 -24.37 -6.72
N GLN A 61 -4.66 -24.05 -5.70
CA GLN A 61 -4.92 -24.44 -4.29
C GLN A 61 -6.12 -23.67 -3.75
N PRO A 62 -6.94 -24.28 -2.84
CA PRO A 62 -8.02 -23.55 -2.18
C PRO A 62 -7.48 -22.35 -1.41
N LEU A 63 -8.03 -21.15 -1.68
CA LEU A 63 -7.59 -19.90 -1.06
C LEU A 63 -7.57 -19.94 0.47
N LEU A 64 -8.62 -20.56 1.07
CA LEU A 64 -8.75 -20.68 2.52
C LEU A 64 -7.63 -21.53 3.14
N ARG A 65 -7.19 -22.59 2.44
CA ARG A 65 -6.05 -23.42 2.89
C ARG A 65 -4.76 -22.60 2.92
N SER A 66 -4.52 -21.83 1.88
CA SER A 66 -3.34 -20.95 1.80
C SER A 66 -3.38 -19.86 2.87
N LEU A 67 -4.51 -19.18 3.06
CA LEU A 67 -4.70 -18.18 4.12
C LEU A 67 -4.43 -18.77 5.51
N ARG A 68 -5.04 -19.94 5.82
CA ARG A 68 -4.83 -20.62 7.12
C ARG A 68 -3.36 -20.99 7.33
N HIS A 69 -2.70 -21.51 6.31
CA HIS A 69 -1.28 -21.89 6.39
C HIS A 69 -0.39 -20.66 6.67
N GLN A 70 -0.63 -19.55 5.99
CA GLN A 70 0.13 -18.31 6.18
C GLN A 70 -0.15 -17.68 7.56
N ALA A 71 -1.41 -17.66 8.00
CA ALA A 71 -1.78 -17.19 9.34
C ALA A 71 -1.13 -18.04 10.45
N TRP A 72 -1.12 -19.36 10.27
CA TRP A 72 -0.44 -20.26 11.20
C TRP A 72 1.07 -20.03 11.25
N SER A 73 1.71 -19.73 10.11
CA SER A 73 3.13 -19.37 10.05
C SER A 73 3.46 -18.13 10.88
N LEU A 74 2.58 -17.12 10.86
CA LEU A 74 2.71 -15.92 11.70
C LEU A 74 2.64 -16.26 13.19
N VAL A 75 1.67 -17.10 13.59
CA VAL A 75 1.47 -17.47 15.00
C VAL A 75 2.63 -18.35 15.51
N LYS A 76 3.06 -19.33 14.69
CA LYS A 76 4.11 -20.29 15.08
C LYS A 76 5.48 -19.66 15.17
N SER A 77 5.81 -18.73 14.28
CA SER A 77 7.15 -18.15 14.13
C SER A 77 7.06 -16.66 13.78
N PRO A 78 6.54 -15.78 14.68
CA PRO A 78 6.28 -14.38 14.38
C PRO A 78 7.54 -13.62 13.98
N ARG A 79 8.65 -13.86 14.65
CA ARG A 79 9.93 -13.23 14.32
C ARG A 79 10.43 -13.58 12.93
N GLN A 80 10.35 -14.85 12.53
CA GLN A 80 10.75 -15.27 11.18
C GLN A 80 9.82 -14.70 10.11
N PHE A 81 8.53 -14.61 10.41
CA PHE A 81 7.54 -14.01 9.51
C PHE A 81 7.84 -12.52 9.30
N MET A 82 8.04 -11.75 10.38
CA MET A 82 8.31 -10.31 10.32
C MET A 82 9.67 -9.96 9.69
N LEU A 83 10.66 -10.84 9.82
CA LEU A 83 11.98 -10.67 9.17
C LEU A 83 12.01 -11.27 7.75
N SER A 84 10.88 -11.77 7.24
CA SER A 84 10.83 -12.34 5.90
C SER A 84 10.80 -11.27 4.81
N LEU A 85 11.37 -11.60 3.65
CA LEU A 85 11.37 -10.70 2.48
C LEU A 85 9.95 -10.28 2.05
N PRO A 86 8.93 -11.17 2.01
CA PRO A 86 7.56 -10.77 1.68
C PRO A 86 6.99 -9.71 2.63
N PHE A 87 7.20 -9.88 3.94
CA PHE A 87 6.80 -8.90 4.92
C PHE A 87 7.50 -7.56 4.70
N GLY A 88 8.83 -7.57 4.52
CA GLY A 88 9.63 -6.37 4.28
C GLY A 88 9.16 -5.59 3.05
N ILE A 89 8.79 -6.28 1.95
CA ILE A 89 8.25 -5.66 0.73
C ILE A 89 6.91 -4.95 1.00
N VAL A 90 6.00 -5.62 1.71
CA VAL A 90 4.69 -5.03 2.06
C VAL A 90 4.86 -3.89 3.05
N TRP A 91 5.71 -4.08 4.05
CA TRP A 91 6.02 -3.05 5.03
C TRP A 91 6.60 -1.78 4.36
N SER A 92 7.55 -1.94 3.44
CA SER A 92 8.14 -0.81 2.70
C SER A 92 7.11 -0.06 1.85
N LEU A 93 6.15 -0.77 1.26
CA LEU A 93 5.03 -0.15 0.53
C LEU A 93 4.21 0.76 1.45
N TYR A 94 3.77 0.24 2.59
CA TYR A 94 2.91 1.00 3.50
C TYR A 94 3.67 2.09 4.25
N ALA A 95 4.88 1.79 4.75
CA ALA A 95 5.72 2.77 5.43
C ALA A 95 6.10 3.93 4.50
N GLY A 96 6.46 3.63 3.25
CA GLY A 96 6.75 4.65 2.24
C GLY A 96 5.54 5.49 1.88
N THR A 97 4.38 4.87 1.68
CA THR A 97 3.14 5.59 1.34
C THR A 97 2.66 6.50 2.47
N TYR A 98 2.58 5.95 3.70
CA TYR A 98 2.15 6.75 4.86
C TYR A 98 3.18 7.81 5.25
N GLY A 99 4.48 7.46 5.20
CA GLY A 99 5.54 8.42 5.52
C GLY A 99 5.54 9.62 4.58
N VAL A 100 5.44 9.38 3.27
CA VAL A 100 5.36 10.48 2.29
C VAL A 100 4.06 11.27 2.44
N ALA A 101 2.93 10.62 2.72
CA ALA A 101 1.66 11.30 2.97
C ALA A 101 1.74 12.22 4.19
N ASN A 102 2.26 11.71 5.34
CA ASN A 102 2.41 12.46 6.58
C ASN A 102 3.35 13.67 6.41
N VAL A 103 4.53 13.43 5.82
CA VAL A 103 5.51 14.50 5.55
C VAL A 103 4.94 15.56 4.60
N ALA A 104 4.25 15.13 3.55
CA ALA A 104 3.60 16.05 2.61
C ALA A 104 2.52 16.90 3.31
N GLU A 105 1.78 16.29 4.24
CA GLU A 105 0.77 17.01 5.05
C GLU A 105 1.43 18.05 5.96
N THR A 106 2.44 17.66 6.75
CA THR A 106 3.19 18.58 7.64
C THR A 106 3.82 19.75 6.89
N ILE A 107 4.34 19.51 5.69
CA ILE A 107 4.96 20.56 4.88
C ILE A 107 3.89 21.44 4.23
N SER A 108 2.85 20.84 3.62
CA SER A 108 1.84 21.60 2.89
C SER A 108 0.93 22.42 3.79
N GLU A 109 0.65 21.98 5.02
CA GLU A 109 -0.07 22.78 6.03
C GLU A 109 0.61 24.12 6.32
N ARG A 110 1.94 24.18 6.17
CA ARG A 110 2.74 25.39 6.41
C ARG A 110 2.95 26.27 5.18
N LEU A 111 3.07 25.65 4.00
CA LEU A 111 3.43 26.34 2.77
C LEU A 111 2.22 26.67 1.89
N THR A 112 1.25 25.76 1.82
CA THR A 112 0.10 25.84 0.90
C THR A 112 -1.15 25.22 1.52
N PRO A 113 -1.71 25.83 2.60
CA PRO A 113 -2.82 25.25 3.35
C PRO A 113 -4.08 24.99 2.50
N GLU A 114 -4.26 25.74 1.41
CA GLU A 114 -5.40 25.58 0.49
C GLU A 114 -5.34 24.28 -0.35
N HIS A 115 -4.17 23.67 -0.50
CA HIS A 115 -3.96 22.53 -1.39
C HIS A 115 -3.48 21.26 -0.66
N VAL A 116 -3.53 21.21 0.66
CA VAL A 116 -3.03 20.10 1.49
C VAL A 116 -3.53 18.75 0.99
N GLY A 117 -4.84 18.57 0.85
CA GLY A 117 -5.42 17.29 0.42
C GLY A 117 -4.95 16.83 -0.96
N THR A 118 -4.79 17.76 -1.90
CA THR A 118 -4.31 17.46 -3.24
C THR A 118 -2.84 17.05 -3.22
N ILE A 119 -2.00 17.77 -2.47
CA ILE A 119 -0.56 17.48 -2.36
C ILE A 119 -0.33 16.14 -1.68
N VAL A 120 -1.03 15.87 -0.58
CA VAL A 120 -0.97 14.58 0.14
C VAL A 120 -1.40 13.44 -0.75
N GLY A 121 -2.54 13.58 -1.43
CA GLY A 121 -3.05 12.57 -2.35
C GLY A 121 -2.11 12.29 -3.53
N ALA A 122 -1.59 13.33 -4.15
CA ALA A 122 -0.62 13.20 -5.27
C ALA A 122 0.68 12.55 -4.80
N SER A 123 1.22 12.96 -3.65
CA SER A 123 2.45 12.40 -3.08
C SER A 123 2.29 10.92 -2.72
N ALA A 124 1.19 10.57 -2.07
CA ALA A 124 0.85 9.18 -1.78
C ALA A 124 0.70 8.35 -3.07
N PHE A 125 0.05 8.88 -4.10
CA PHE A 125 -0.12 8.23 -5.40
C PHE A 125 1.24 7.92 -6.07
N LEU A 126 2.11 8.91 -6.15
CA LEU A 126 3.42 8.81 -6.80
C LEU A 126 4.33 7.76 -6.13
N VAL A 127 4.16 7.50 -4.85
CA VAL A 127 4.93 6.48 -4.13
C VAL A 127 4.21 5.13 -4.12
N ASN A 128 2.90 5.12 -3.88
CA ASN A 128 2.12 3.90 -3.74
C ASN A 128 2.07 3.08 -5.03
N VAL A 129 1.86 3.72 -6.19
CA VAL A 129 1.68 3.01 -7.46
C VAL A 129 2.96 2.27 -7.89
N PRO A 130 4.14 2.90 -7.95
CA PRO A 130 5.37 2.18 -8.31
C PRO A 130 5.72 1.07 -7.31
N LEU A 131 5.60 1.34 -6.00
CA LEU A 131 5.87 0.34 -4.97
C LEU A 131 4.85 -0.80 -4.98
N GLY A 132 3.59 -0.52 -5.30
CA GLY A 132 2.53 -1.52 -5.45
C GLY A 132 2.82 -2.49 -6.60
N VAL A 133 3.16 -1.95 -7.78
CA VAL A 133 3.54 -2.76 -8.93
C VAL A 133 4.83 -3.55 -8.66
N TRP A 134 5.84 -2.92 -8.05
CA TRP A 134 7.07 -3.61 -7.66
C TRP A 134 6.77 -4.76 -6.69
N LYS A 135 5.92 -4.56 -5.70
CA LYS A 135 5.46 -5.61 -4.78
C LYS A 135 4.82 -6.77 -5.54
N ASP A 136 3.88 -6.49 -6.44
CA ASP A 136 3.16 -7.53 -7.18
C ASP A 136 4.09 -8.35 -8.08
N VAL A 137 5.04 -7.67 -8.75
CA VAL A 137 6.12 -8.35 -9.50
C VAL A 137 6.93 -9.28 -8.59
N ARG A 138 7.35 -8.80 -7.42
CA ARG A 138 8.15 -9.59 -6.48
C ARG A 138 7.36 -10.77 -5.91
N PHE A 139 6.09 -10.56 -5.57
CA PHE A 139 5.22 -11.63 -5.09
C PHE A 139 4.99 -12.70 -6.16
N ALA A 140 4.74 -12.30 -7.42
CA ALA A 140 4.64 -13.25 -8.52
C ALA A 140 5.95 -14.06 -8.70
N GLN A 141 7.12 -13.41 -8.63
CA GLN A 141 8.42 -14.08 -8.74
C GLN A 141 8.69 -15.07 -7.61
N MET A 142 8.25 -14.77 -6.38
CA MET A 142 8.51 -15.61 -5.20
C MET A 142 7.53 -16.76 -5.05
N PHE A 143 6.26 -16.56 -5.39
CA PHE A 143 5.19 -17.48 -5.01
C PHE A 143 4.43 -18.08 -6.19
N ALA A 144 4.55 -17.55 -7.40
CA ALA A 144 3.95 -18.17 -8.56
C ALA A 144 4.71 -19.44 -8.92
N ARG A 145 4.00 -20.58 -8.89
CA ARG A 145 4.55 -21.87 -9.31
C ARG A 145 4.51 -21.98 -10.83
N ILE A 146 5.62 -22.41 -11.42
CA ILE A 146 5.68 -22.73 -12.84
C ILE A 146 4.86 -24.02 -13.07
N PRO A 147 3.97 -24.06 -14.07
CA PRO A 147 3.18 -25.27 -14.38
C PRO A 147 4.07 -26.49 -14.56
N SER A 148 3.66 -27.63 -13.98
CA SER A 148 4.40 -28.88 -13.92
C SER A 148 4.88 -29.45 -15.27
N ARG A 149 4.26 -29.05 -16.40
CA ARG A 149 4.71 -29.49 -17.74
C ARG A 149 6.12 -29.00 -18.07
N VAL A 150 6.51 -27.82 -17.66
CA VAL A 150 7.88 -27.29 -17.87
C VAL A 150 8.85 -27.93 -16.87
N ALA A 151 8.38 -28.20 -15.64
CA ALA A 151 9.16 -28.87 -14.61
C ALA A 151 9.49 -30.33 -15.00
N ASN A 152 8.55 -31.06 -15.61
CA ASN A 152 8.75 -32.45 -16.03
C ASN A 152 9.72 -32.56 -17.22
N THR A 153 9.75 -31.59 -18.13
CA THR A 153 10.73 -31.55 -19.23
C THR A 153 12.14 -31.23 -18.70
N ALA A 154 12.25 -30.36 -17.71
CA ALA A 154 13.52 -30.06 -17.05
C ALA A 154 14.01 -31.21 -16.14
N ALA A 155 13.09 -31.92 -15.46
CA ALA A 155 13.43 -33.09 -14.63
C ALA A 155 13.88 -34.31 -15.45
N ALA A 156 13.39 -34.49 -16.67
CA ALA A 156 13.78 -35.57 -17.56
C ALA A 156 15.22 -35.41 -18.15
N THR A 157 15.78 -34.17 -18.04
CA THR A 157 17.14 -33.86 -18.54
C THR A 157 18.13 -33.54 -17.42
N ALA A 158 17.72 -33.71 -16.15
CA ALA A 158 18.50 -33.19 -15.00
C ALA A 158 19.54 -34.19 -14.49
N THR A 159 20.74 -34.07 -15.04
CA THR A 159 21.99 -34.28 -14.28
C THR A 159 22.67 -32.94 -13.93
N ALA A 160 22.04 -31.81 -14.17
CA ALA A 160 22.57 -30.51 -13.86
C ALA A 160 21.52 -29.67 -13.06
N THR A 161 21.94 -28.99 -12.00
CA THR A 161 21.21 -27.95 -11.27
C THR A 161 20.87 -26.82 -12.24
N VAL A 162 19.78 -26.97 -12.99
CA VAL A 162 19.29 -25.90 -13.89
C VAL A 162 18.67 -24.82 -12.98
N PRO A 163 19.20 -23.58 -12.97
CA PRO A 163 18.61 -22.49 -12.23
C PRO A 163 17.16 -22.30 -12.70
N MET A 164 16.19 -22.34 -11.78
CA MET A 164 14.78 -22.07 -12.08
C MET A 164 14.68 -20.78 -12.89
N PRO A 165 14.01 -20.77 -14.05
CA PRO A 165 13.90 -19.56 -14.86
C PRO A 165 13.21 -18.48 -14.04
N LYS A 166 13.91 -17.36 -13.83
CA LYS A 166 13.35 -16.20 -13.12
C LYS A 166 12.18 -15.69 -13.96
N LEU A 167 10.97 -15.76 -13.38
CA LEU A 167 9.78 -15.17 -13.96
C LEU A 167 10.03 -13.66 -14.22
N ARG A 168 10.08 -13.27 -15.48
CA ARG A 168 10.16 -11.87 -15.87
C ARG A 168 8.74 -11.39 -16.13
N PRO A 169 8.24 -10.36 -15.43
CA PRO A 169 6.94 -9.79 -15.73
C PRO A 169 6.96 -9.25 -17.16
N SER A 170 5.93 -9.56 -17.92
CA SER A 170 5.76 -8.98 -19.26
C SER A 170 5.40 -7.50 -19.12
N ARG A 171 5.72 -6.69 -20.13
CA ARG A 171 5.30 -5.27 -20.16
C ARG A 171 3.77 -5.15 -20.03
N SER A 172 3.02 -6.07 -20.65
CA SER A 172 1.55 -6.12 -20.53
C SER A 172 1.08 -6.40 -19.10
N ALA A 173 1.70 -7.30 -18.36
CA ALA A 173 1.37 -7.54 -16.94
C ALA A 173 1.59 -6.29 -16.09
N THR A 174 2.74 -5.63 -16.28
CA THR A 174 3.05 -4.36 -15.58
C THR A 174 2.05 -3.27 -15.89
N THR A 175 1.68 -3.11 -17.17
CA THR A 175 0.67 -2.13 -17.61
C THR A 175 -0.71 -2.42 -16.97
N VAL A 176 -1.14 -3.67 -16.95
CA VAL A 176 -2.41 -4.07 -16.32
C VAL A 176 -2.42 -3.74 -14.83
N TRP A 177 -1.31 -3.97 -14.11
CA TRP A 177 -1.20 -3.62 -12.70
C TRP A 177 -1.16 -2.11 -12.47
N LEU A 178 -0.47 -1.33 -13.34
CA LEU A 178 -0.49 0.14 -13.29
C LEU A 178 -1.91 0.69 -13.49
N VAL A 179 -2.64 0.18 -14.49
CA VAL A 179 -4.03 0.58 -14.75
C VAL A 179 -4.93 0.23 -13.55
N ARG A 180 -4.75 -0.96 -12.97
CA ARG A 180 -5.47 -1.36 -11.77
C ARG A 180 -5.25 -0.41 -10.60
N ASP A 181 -3.99 -0.05 -10.31
CA ASP A 181 -3.65 0.83 -9.18
C ASP A 181 -4.14 2.25 -9.42
N ALA A 182 -3.95 2.78 -10.63
CA ALA A 182 -4.49 4.08 -11.02
C ALA A 182 -6.02 4.12 -10.85
N LEU A 183 -6.74 3.09 -11.33
CA LEU A 183 -8.18 2.98 -11.21
C LEU A 183 -8.64 2.91 -9.75
N THR A 184 -7.95 2.13 -8.92
CA THR A 184 -8.28 1.98 -7.50
C THR A 184 -8.09 3.29 -6.76
N LEU A 185 -6.97 3.97 -6.96
CA LEU A 185 -6.67 5.22 -6.29
C LEU A 185 -7.56 6.36 -6.79
N PHE A 186 -7.67 6.54 -8.11
CA PHE A 186 -8.54 7.55 -8.69
C PHE A 186 -10.00 7.34 -8.28
N GLY A 187 -10.47 6.09 -8.34
CA GLY A 187 -11.80 5.71 -7.87
C GLY A 187 -12.02 6.06 -6.40
N SER A 188 -11.05 5.74 -5.54
CA SER A 188 -11.14 6.03 -4.10
C SER A 188 -11.20 7.52 -3.81
N PHE A 189 -10.42 8.36 -4.49
CA PHE A 189 -10.47 9.81 -4.29
C PHE A 189 -11.74 10.45 -4.85
N THR A 190 -12.12 10.09 -6.09
CA THR A 190 -13.23 10.74 -6.79
C THR A 190 -14.59 10.31 -6.25
N PHE A 191 -14.79 9.01 -6.02
CA PHE A 191 -16.09 8.48 -5.61
C PHE A 191 -16.31 8.56 -4.10
N ALA A 192 -15.26 8.53 -3.26
CA ALA A 192 -15.43 8.61 -1.82
C ALA A 192 -16.02 9.96 -1.39
N THR A 193 -15.58 11.07 -1.96
CA THR A 193 -16.11 12.40 -1.67
C THR A 193 -17.57 12.54 -2.13
N ARG A 194 -17.90 12.02 -3.32
CA ARG A 194 -19.28 12.05 -3.85
C ARG A 194 -20.21 11.15 -3.04
N LEU A 195 -19.76 9.98 -2.64
CA LEU A 195 -20.56 9.07 -1.83
C LEU A 195 -20.78 9.65 -0.43
N ALA A 196 -19.75 10.26 0.19
CA ALA A 196 -19.90 10.92 1.50
C ALA A 196 -20.98 12.01 1.47
N ALA A 197 -21.02 12.81 0.40
CA ALA A 197 -22.03 13.86 0.24
C ALA A 197 -23.47 13.31 0.02
N ALA A 198 -23.61 12.04 -0.38
CA ALA A 198 -24.91 11.41 -0.60
C ALA A 198 -25.43 10.60 0.61
N ILE A 199 -24.58 10.37 1.62
CA ILE A 199 -24.94 9.61 2.83
C ILE A 199 -25.54 10.58 3.87
N PRO A 200 -26.72 10.25 4.43
CA PRO A 200 -27.33 11.05 5.50
C PRO A 200 -26.49 11.05 6.79
N ASP A 201 -26.46 12.19 7.51
CA ASP A 201 -25.68 12.37 8.75
C ASP A 201 -26.24 11.62 9.98
N ASN A 202 -27.40 11.00 9.85
CA ASN A 202 -28.10 10.30 10.96
C ASN A 202 -27.63 8.85 11.18
N LEU A 203 -26.59 8.39 10.49
CA LEU A 203 -26.04 7.04 10.64
C LEU A 203 -25.06 6.95 11.83
N ALA A 204 -24.93 5.74 12.39
CA ALA A 204 -24.04 5.45 13.51
C ALA A 204 -22.55 5.74 13.24
N LEU A 205 -22.14 5.76 11.98
CA LEU A 205 -20.78 6.11 11.53
C LEU A 205 -20.83 7.35 10.68
N HIS A 206 -19.79 8.19 10.80
CA HIS A 206 -19.66 9.42 10.02
C HIS A 206 -19.66 9.11 8.51
N PRO A 207 -20.40 9.87 7.65
CA PRO A 207 -20.52 9.61 6.21
C PRO A 207 -19.18 9.46 5.49
N GLN A 208 -18.17 10.25 5.88
CA GLN A 208 -16.81 10.16 5.34
C GLN A 208 -16.15 8.81 5.65
N THR A 209 -16.31 8.28 6.87
CA THR A 209 -15.75 6.99 7.27
C THR A 209 -16.39 5.85 6.48
N ILE A 210 -17.72 5.89 6.32
CA ILE A 210 -18.46 4.89 5.53
C ILE A 210 -17.97 4.92 4.08
N SER A 211 -17.85 6.11 3.49
CA SER A 211 -17.46 6.27 2.10
C SER A 211 -16.00 5.83 1.87
N GLN A 212 -15.07 6.24 2.75
CA GLN A 212 -13.67 5.88 2.68
C GLN A 212 -13.40 4.37 2.87
N LEU A 213 -14.29 3.65 3.53
CA LEU A 213 -14.22 2.20 3.66
C LEU A 213 -14.90 1.48 2.48
N SER A 214 -16.10 1.96 2.10
CA SER A 214 -16.94 1.30 1.09
C SER A 214 -16.37 1.46 -0.33
N VAL A 215 -15.91 2.66 -0.70
CA VAL A 215 -15.45 2.91 -2.08
C VAL A 215 -14.22 2.10 -2.43
N PRO A 216 -13.14 2.02 -1.62
CA PRO A 216 -12.03 1.14 -1.90
C PRO A 216 -12.43 -0.34 -1.92
N ALA A 217 -13.41 -0.76 -1.12
CA ALA A 217 -13.94 -2.14 -1.16
C ALA A 217 -14.68 -2.42 -2.47
N LEU A 218 -15.55 -1.52 -2.90
CA LEU A 218 -16.27 -1.64 -4.17
C LEU A 218 -15.33 -1.61 -5.38
N THR A 219 -14.28 -0.81 -5.34
CA THR A 219 -13.28 -0.79 -6.42
C THR A 219 -12.58 -2.14 -6.60
N GLN A 220 -12.55 -3.01 -5.57
CA GLN A 220 -11.98 -4.36 -5.72
C GLN A 220 -12.78 -5.23 -6.69
N ILE A 221 -14.06 -4.95 -6.94
CA ILE A 221 -14.86 -5.67 -7.94
C ILE A 221 -14.23 -5.54 -9.32
N VAL A 222 -13.73 -4.35 -9.66
CA VAL A 222 -13.06 -4.07 -10.94
C VAL A 222 -11.54 -4.34 -10.86
N ALA A 223 -10.91 -4.02 -9.74
CA ALA A 223 -9.46 -4.18 -9.56
C ALA A 223 -9.02 -5.65 -9.48
N THR A 224 -9.85 -6.54 -8.94
CA THR A 224 -9.50 -7.97 -8.78
C THR A 224 -9.34 -8.70 -10.10
N PRO A 225 -10.24 -8.58 -11.10
CA PRO A 225 -10.03 -9.17 -12.42
C PRO A 225 -8.71 -8.71 -13.06
N LEU A 226 -8.41 -7.41 -12.99
CA LEU A 226 -7.16 -6.86 -13.52
C LEU A 226 -5.94 -7.43 -12.79
N HIS A 227 -6.01 -7.56 -11.46
CA HIS A 227 -4.92 -8.15 -10.69
C HIS A 227 -4.65 -9.60 -11.08
N LEU A 228 -5.70 -10.43 -11.18
CA LEU A 228 -5.58 -11.83 -11.59
C LEU A 228 -5.10 -11.96 -13.04
N LEU A 229 -5.54 -11.09 -13.93
CA LEU A 229 -5.06 -11.04 -15.30
C LEU A 229 -3.57 -10.71 -15.36
N GLY A 230 -3.08 -9.76 -14.58
CA GLY A 230 -1.66 -9.46 -14.46
C GLY A 230 -0.84 -10.64 -13.93
N LEU A 231 -1.36 -11.40 -12.96
CA LEU A 231 -0.76 -12.63 -12.49
C LEU A 231 -0.74 -13.71 -13.59
N ASP A 232 -1.82 -13.90 -14.32
CA ASP A 232 -1.90 -14.86 -15.43
C ASP A 232 -0.90 -14.52 -16.54
N LEU A 233 -0.79 -13.25 -16.93
CA LEU A 233 0.18 -12.76 -17.90
C LEU A 233 1.65 -12.97 -17.46
N THR A 234 1.89 -13.00 -16.16
CA THR A 234 3.23 -13.25 -15.60
C THR A 234 3.54 -14.74 -15.50
N THR A 235 2.55 -15.56 -15.13
CA THR A 235 2.73 -16.99 -14.88
C THR A 235 2.60 -17.85 -16.14
N ARG A 236 1.69 -17.49 -17.04
CA ARG A 236 1.42 -18.19 -18.30
C ARG A 236 1.94 -17.39 -19.49
N GLN A 237 3.24 -17.45 -19.76
CA GLN A 237 3.89 -16.68 -20.84
C GLN A 237 3.61 -17.24 -22.24
N HIS A 238 2.91 -18.37 -22.38
CA HIS A 238 2.55 -18.96 -23.67
C HIS A 238 1.42 -18.16 -24.37
N HIS A 239 1.36 -18.23 -25.69
CA HIS A 239 0.32 -17.62 -26.51
C HIS A 239 -1.06 -18.24 -26.23
N VAL A 240 -1.78 -17.66 -25.27
CA VAL A 240 -3.18 -17.97 -24.97
C VAL A 240 -4.03 -16.79 -25.45
N PRO A 241 -5.12 -17.02 -26.19
CA PRO A 241 -6.03 -15.97 -26.63
C PRO A 241 -6.59 -15.18 -25.44
N TRP A 242 -6.74 -13.87 -25.60
CA TRP A 242 -7.22 -12.96 -24.55
C TRP A 242 -8.57 -13.37 -23.93
N MET A 243 -9.52 -13.81 -24.78
CA MET A 243 -10.84 -14.26 -24.32
C MET A 243 -10.73 -15.50 -23.41
N GLN A 244 -9.83 -16.41 -23.72
CA GLN A 244 -9.59 -17.59 -22.89
C GLN A 244 -8.95 -17.22 -21.56
N ARG A 245 -7.98 -16.28 -21.55
CA ARG A 245 -7.37 -15.78 -20.30
C ARG A 245 -8.40 -15.13 -19.39
N ILE A 246 -9.27 -14.28 -19.93
CA ILE A 246 -10.37 -13.63 -19.18
C ILE A 246 -11.32 -14.70 -18.61
N ALA A 247 -11.74 -15.67 -19.44
CA ALA A 247 -12.62 -16.73 -19.00
C ALA A 247 -12.01 -17.60 -17.89
N ASP A 248 -10.72 -17.99 -18.03
CA ASP A 248 -10.00 -18.77 -17.03
C ASP A 248 -9.86 -18.00 -15.72
N THR A 249 -9.51 -16.72 -15.81
CA THR A 249 -9.36 -15.82 -14.65
C THR A 249 -10.67 -15.67 -13.89
N THR A 250 -11.79 -15.56 -14.62
CA THR A 250 -13.13 -15.43 -14.02
C THR A 250 -13.58 -16.75 -13.37
N ARG A 251 -13.33 -17.88 -14.01
CA ARG A 251 -13.68 -19.21 -13.49
C ARG A 251 -12.82 -19.65 -12.29
N SER A 252 -11.57 -19.18 -12.21
CA SER A 252 -10.59 -19.61 -11.20
C SER A 252 -10.83 -19.06 -9.78
N GLY A 253 -12.06 -18.59 -9.48
CA GLY A 253 -12.47 -18.14 -8.13
C GLY A 253 -12.31 -16.64 -7.93
N LEU A 254 -12.71 -15.87 -8.93
CA LEU A 254 -12.78 -14.42 -8.88
C LEU A 254 -13.53 -13.93 -7.63
N LEU A 255 -14.71 -14.50 -7.34
CA LEU A 255 -15.53 -14.08 -6.19
C LEU A 255 -14.79 -14.22 -4.86
N SER A 256 -14.20 -15.39 -4.58
CA SER A 256 -13.48 -15.63 -3.33
C SER A 256 -12.25 -14.73 -3.20
N THR A 257 -11.57 -14.45 -4.30
CA THR A 257 -10.42 -13.53 -4.32
C THR A 257 -10.87 -12.09 -4.08
N THR A 258 -11.96 -11.66 -4.70
CA THR A 258 -12.54 -10.30 -4.49
C THR A 258 -12.94 -10.11 -3.04
N ILE A 259 -13.65 -11.08 -2.43
CA ILE A 259 -14.05 -11.02 -1.02
C ILE A 259 -12.82 -10.85 -0.10
N VAL A 260 -11.79 -11.66 -0.28
CA VAL A 260 -10.58 -11.58 0.54
C VAL A 260 -9.84 -10.25 0.33
N ARG A 261 -9.83 -9.72 -0.89
CA ARG A 261 -9.27 -8.39 -1.19
C ARG A 261 -10.08 -7.26 -0.56
N CYS A 262 -11.41 -7.37 -0.48
CA CYS A 262 -12.23 -6.43 0.28
C CYS A 262 -11.90 -6.48 1.78
N PHE A 263 -11.75 -7.67 2.36
CA PHE A 263 -11.34 -7.81 3.76
C PHE A 263 -9.96 -7.21 4.07
N ARG A 264 -9.04 -7.18 3.09
CA ARG A 264 -7.73 -6.54 3.24
C ARG A 264 -7.85 -5.03 3.53
N ILE A 265 -8.93 -4.39 3.10
CA ILE A 265 -9.14 -2.95 3.27
C ILE A 265 -9.39 -2.60 4.74
N LEU A 266 -10.01 -3.49 5.51
CA LEU A 266 -10.31 -3.25 6.93
C LEU A 266 -9.05 -2.91 7.76
N PRO A 267 -7.99 -3.75 7.79
CA PRO A 267 -6.78 -3.41 8.52
C PRO A 267 -6.01 -2.24 7.87
N ALA A 268 -6.01 -2.14 6.53
CA ALA A 268 -5.35 -1.03 5.85
C ALA A 268 -6.02 0.32 6.17
N PHE A 269 -7.35 0.35 6.31
CA PHE A 269 -8.07 1.56 6.69
C PHE A 269 -7.98 1.82 8.20
N GLY A 270 -8.25 0.83 9.05
CA GLY A 270 -8.27 0.97 10.51
C GLY A 270 -6.89 1.34 11.07
N PHE A 271 -5.91 0.45 10.92
CA PHE A 271 -4.56 0.70 11.42
C PHE A 271 -3.74 1.61 10.50
N GLY A 272 -3.96 1.53 9.18
CA GLY A 272 -3.24 2.30 8.19
C GLY A 272 -3.67 3.77 8.18
N CYS A 273 -4.92 4.06 7.89
CA CYS A 273 -5.38 5.45 7.77
C CYS A 273 -5.71 6.04 9.14
N ILE A 274 -6.66 5.46 9.89
CA ILE A 274 -7.12 6.03 11.17
C ILE A 274 -6.00 5.99 12.22
N GLY A 275 -5.39 4.81 12.42
CA GLY A 275 -4.32 4.65 13.42
C GLY A 275 -3.12 5.53 13.15
N ASN A 276 -2.70 5.66 11.87
CA ASN A 276 -1.62 6.53 11.46
C ASN A 276 -1.93 8.01 11.77
N THR A 277 -3.13 8.48 11.42
CA THR A 277 -3.54 9.87 11.68
C THR A 277 -3.58 10.17 13.17
N GLU A 278 -4.15 9.29 13.98
CA GLU A 278 -4.24 9.52 15.43
C GLU A 278 -2.87 9.46 16.12
N MET A 279 -2.01 8.54 15.68
CA MET A 279 -0.64 8.44 16.21
C MET A 279 0.19 9.69 15.84
N ARG A 280 0.08 10.16 14.58
CA ARG A 280 0.73 11.39 14.13
C ARG A 280 0.29 12.58 15.00
N LYS A 281 -1.02 12.77 15.18
CA LYS A 281 -1.56 13.84 16.04
C LYS A 281 -1.04 13.75 17.50
N ALA A 282 -0.97 12.54 18.05
CA ALA A 282 -0.46 12.34 19.40
C ALA A 282 1.01 12.73 19.54
N LEU A 283 1.85 12.33 18.56
CA LEU A 283 3.26 12.67 18.54
C LEU A 283 3.49 14.17 18.36
N HIS A 284 2.73 14.83 17.49
CA HIS A 284 2.81 16.27 17.29
C HIS A 284 2.41 17.06 18.55
N LYS A 285 1.34 16.65 19.27
CA LYS A 285 0.92 17.28 20.54
C LYS A 285 1.98 17.14 21.63
N GLN A 286 2.69 16.01 21.71
CA GLN A 286 3.78 15.86 22.70
C GLN A 286 4.86 16.91 22.48
N HIS A 287 5.24 17.20 21.26
CA HIS A 287 6.23 18.23 20.95
C HIS A 287 5.74 19.66 21.25
N GLU A 288 4.41 19.91 21.22
CA GLU A 288 3.85 21.22 21.61
C GLU A 288 3.79 21.45 23.13
N GLN A 289 3.79 20.39 23.93
CA GLN A 289 3.71 20.48 25.39
C GLN A 289 5.08 20.64 26.08
N PHE A 290 6.17 20.36 25.39
CA PHE A 290 7.52 20.51 25.92
C PHE A 290 8.19 21.85 25.58
N ASP A 291 7.46 22.74 24.85
CA ASP A 291 7.79 24.15 24.60
C ASP A 291 7.00 25.09 25.55
#